data_a867bd0cb3bebb41990a7997c37b1c97
#
_entry.id   a867bd0cb3bebb41990a7997c37b1c97
#
_cell.length_a   1.000
_cell.length_b   1.000
_cell.length_c   1.000
_cell.angle_alpha   90.00
_cell.angle_beta   90.00
_cell.angle_gamma   90.00
#
_symmetry.space_group_name_H-M   'P 1'
#
loop_
_entity.id
_entity.type
_entity.pdbx_description
1 polymer ?
#
loop_
_entity_poly.entity_id
_entity_poly.type
_entity_poly.pdbx_seq_one_letter_code
_entity_poly.pdbx_strand_id
1 'polypeptide(L)'
;EYPVIYNKATVYASISDSDSMGSTEPKKDSAIFTTYDSSKGLERKIVVIFDYTESYWSVRINKPYQSYEILRNIFCVAASRGKNQIIFVDSDEAELSEKTLSTPVNMNMKFDNMEISDMFEFKFKEDVEKCFETIKTKKIESEDNSIIRIKNSDGLIDLSPCIGIFQEATYFNGYSIDDSIKFHMAIDEDKRFLYTDEVKNSSLEEKILFVTSLETKQNRYRNQVAVPFISDIEENAICERLATRLSKDEDVQSGCALYFSNKRKGDLLFTAFGMADAVKDDVIYELKFVSELTHEHFLQCASYVVAMGKKKGILWNTRDNTLYEITVPNKTLFMDAVTNAITKGAIKKYNKPSDRNIQLNEQKIELSKTTKKG
;
A
#
# COMPACT_ATOMS: atom_id res chain seq x y z
N GLU A 1 -26.07 4.80 9.22
CA GLU A 1 -26.24 5.98 8.35
C GLU A 1 -25.57 7.16 9.04
N TYR A 2 -24.49 7.66 8.46
CA TYR A 2 -23.67 8.68 9.10
C TYR A 2 -24.11 10.10 8.73
N PRO A 3 -23.94 11.07 9.64
CA PRO A 3 -24.33 12.46 9.43
C PRO A 3 -23.71 13.16 8.20
N VAL A 4 -22.70 12.54 7.57
CA VAL A 4 -22.10 13.00 6.30
C VAL A 4 -23.15 13.15 5.22
N ILE A 5 -24.14 12.26 5.18
CA ILE A 5 -25.27 12.28 4.23
C ILE A 5 -26.07 13.60 4.31
N TYR A 6 -26.03 14.26 5.44
CA TYR A 6 -26.80 15.49 5.69
C TYR A 6 -25.96 16.77 5.63
N ASN A 7 -24.78 16.73 5.06
CA ASN A 7 -23.83 17.87 5.02
C ASN A 7 -23.45 18.45 6.41
N LYS A 8 -23.63 17.67 7.48
CA LYS A 8 -23.34 18.09 8.87
C LYS A 8 -22.02 17.58 9.40
N ALA A 9 -21.31 16.80 8.63
CA ALA A 9 -20.01 16.26 9.00
C ALA A 9 -19.03 16.37 7.84
N THR A 10 -17.75 16.35 8.17
CA THR A 10 -16.66 16.36 7.21
C THR A 10 -15.72 15.22 7.53
N VAL A 11 -15.36 14.42 6.55
CA VAL A 11 -14.21 13.51 6.64
C VAL A 11 -12.97 14.32 6.29
N TYR A 12 -12.01 14.34 7.19
CA TYR A 12 -10.79 15.10 7.06
C TYR A 12 -9.58 14.18 7.09
N ALA A 13 -8.67 14.38 6.14
CA ALA A 13 -7.34 13.80 6.16
C ALA A 13 -6.30 14.90 5.91
N SER A 14 -5.22 14.91 6.68
CA SER A 14 -4.12 15.89 6.52
C SER A 14 -3.32 15.65 5.25
N ILE A 15 -3.37 14.42 4.73
CA ILE A 15 -2.88 14.05 3.41
C ILE A 15 -4.13 13.72 2.61
N SER A 16 -4.56 14.63 1.76
CA SER A 16 -5.67 14.37 0.86
C SER A 16 -5.12 13.93 -0.48
N ASP A 17 -5.58 12.81 -0.94
CA ASP A 17 -5.66 12.59 -2.37
C ASP A 17 -6.70 13.57 -2.92
N SER A 18 -6.38 14.29 -3.99
CA SER A 18 -7.29 15.26 -4.61
C SER A 18 -8.60 14.63 -5.10
N ASP A 19 -8.67 13.32 -5.15
CA ASP A 19 -9.84 12.55 -5.55
C ASP A 19 -10.64 11.99 -4.38
N SER A 20 -10.07 11.95 -3.19
CA SER A 20 -10.85 11.69 -1.99
C SER A 20 -11.69 12.92 -1.67
N MET A 21 -12.97 12.73 -1.36
CA MET A 21 -13.82 13.81 -0.85
C MET A 21 -13.48 14.21 0.59
N GLY A 22 -12.34 13.75 1.11
CA GLY A 22 -11.77 14.28 2.34
C GLY A 22 -11.46 15.77 2.13
N SER A 23 -12.03 16.63 2.96
CA SER A 23 -11.73 18.04 2.92
C SER A 23 -10.32 18.26 3.46
N THR A 24 -9.49 18.97 2.73
CA THR A 24 -8.20 19.46 3.23
C THR A 24 -8.38 20.55 4.29
N GLU A 25 -9.57 21.18 4.32
CA GLU A 25 -9.92 22.18 5.32
C GLU A 25 -11.16 21.74 6.10
N PRO A 26 -11.04 21.53 7.42
CA PRO A 26 -12.18 21.17 8.25
C PRO A 26 -13.20 22.31 8.31
N LYS A 27 -14.46 22.05 8.00
CA LYS A 27 -15.54 23.03 8.12
C LYS A 27 -15.73 23.43 9.57
N LYS A 28 -15.88 24.73 9.80
CA LYS A 28 -15.87 25.35 11.14
C LYS A 28 -16.93 24.80 12.09
N ASP A 29 -18.13 24.53 11.64
CA ASP A 29 -19.29 24.21 12.48
C ASP A 29 -19.85 22.80 12.19
N SER A 30 -19.01 21.89 11.73
CA SER A 30 -19.38 20.51 11.45
C SER A 30 -18.62 19.51 12.31
N ALA A 31 -19.19 18.33 12.51
CA ALA A 31 -18.46 17.20 13.05
C ALA A 31 -17.35 16.80 12.05
N ILE A 32 -16.22 16.37 12.59
CA ILE A 32 -15.07 15.93 11.80
C ILE A 32 -14.78 14.48 12.15
N PHE A 33 -14.71 13.63 11.13
CA PHE A 33 -14.17 12.29 11.22
C PHE A 33 -12.74 12.33 10.67
N THR A 34 -11.79 11.86 11.45
CA THR A 34 -10.37 11.90 11.07
C THR A 34 -9.60 10.78 11.73
N THR A 35 -8.41 10.49 11.20
CA THR A 35 -7.48 9.55 11.84
C THR A 35 -6.74 10.21 12.99
N TYR A 36 -6.13 9.41 13.86
CA TYR A 36 -5.25 9.93 14.91
C TYR A 36 -4.16 10.85 14.36
N ASP A 37 -3.50 10.42 13.28
CA ASP A 37 -2.40 11.15 12.66
C ASP A 37 -2.85 12.49 12.07
N SER A 38 -4.04 12.52 11.47
CA SER A 38 -4.60 13.73 10.84
C SER A 38 -5.26 14.67 11.85
N SER A 39 -5.36 14.31 13.12
CA SER A 39 -5.97 15.15 14.16
C SER A 39 -5.10 16.34 14.60
N LYS A 40 -3.82 16.36 14.23
CA LYS A 40 -2.88 17.43 14.58
C LYS A 40 -3.36 18.78 14.06
N GLY A 41 -3.40 19.78 14.95
CA GLY A 41 -3.86 21.13 14.63
C GLY A 41 -5.38 21.33 14.68
N LEU A 42 -6.17 20.27 14.84
CA LEU A 42 -7.61 20.35 15.03
C LEU A 42 -7.94 20.54 16.51
N GLU A 43 -9.01 21.26 16.79
CA GLU A 43 -9.57 21.36 18.15
C GLU A 43 -11.10 21.43 18.09
N ARG A 44 -11.76 20.74 19.00
CA ARG A 44 -13.22 20.72 19.14
C ARG A 44 -13.61 20.74 20.60
N LYS A 45 -14.84 21.15 20.88
CA LYS A 45 -15.36 21.14 22.25
C LYS A 45 -15.41 19.73 22.80
N ILE A 46 -15.84 18.80 21.98
CA ILE A 46 -15.98 17.37 22.31
C ILE A 46 -15.17 16.58 21.28
N VAL A 47 -14.39 15.63 21.75
CA VAL A 47 -13.68 14.66 20.93
C VAL A 47 -14.13 13.26 21.34
N VAL A 48 -14.45 12.44 20.35
CA VAL A 48 -14.77 11.02 20.54
C VAL A 48 -13.65 10.21 19.91
N ILE A 49 -13.07 9.31 20.69
CA ILE A 49 -11.94 8.47 20.29
C ILE A 49 -12.44 7.03 20.18
N PHE A 50 -12.31 6.46 19.00
CA PHE A 50 -12.58 5.05 18.70
C PHE A 50 -11.28 4.25 18.68
N ASP A 51 -11.38 2.92 18.73
CA ASP A 51 -10.25 2.01 18.67
C ASP A 51 -9.21 2.22 19.80
N TYR A 52 -9.70 2.55 20.99
CA TYR A 52 -8.91 2.66 22.19
C TYR A 52 -8.67 1.25 22.79
N THR A 53 -8.04 0.38 22.01
CA THR A 53 -7.88 -1.04 22.34
C THR A 53 -6.44 -1.53 22.15
N GLU A 54 -6.09 -2.56 22.93
CA GLU A 54 -4.82 -3.25 22.83
C GLU A 54 -4.60 -3.87 21.42
N SER A 55 -5.65 -4.42 20.83
CA SER A 55 -5.60 -5.06 19.52
C SER A 55 -5.21 -4.07 18.42
N TYR A 56 -5.86 -2.91 18.34
CA TYR A 56 -5.55 -1.87 17.38
C TYR A 56 -4.10 -1.38 17.50
N TRP A 57 -3.66 -1.11 18.73
CA TRP A 57 -2.31 -0.60 18.97
C TRP A 57 -1.26 -1.67 18.75
N SER A 58 -1.53 -2.93 19.06
CA SER A 58 -0.65 -4.06 18.77
C SER A 58 -0.42 -4.23 17.27
N VAL A 59 -1.46 -4.08 16.45
CA VAL A 59 -1.33 -4.09 14.98
C VAL A 59 -0.45 -2.94 14.50
N ARG A 60 -0.62 -1.74 15.04
CA ARG A 60 0.25 -0.60 14.68
C ARG A 60 1.69 -0.77 15.14
N ILE A 61 1.93 -1.32 16.32
CA ILE A 61 3.27 -1.60 16.85
C ILE A 61 3.97 -2.67 16.02
N ASN A 62 3.26 -3.71 15.62
CA ASN A 62 3.78 -4.80 14.79
C ASN A 62 4.06 -4.37 13.34
N LYS A 63 3.48 -3.28 12.88
CA LYS A 63 3.96 -2.61 11.68
C LYS A 63 5.36 -2.06 11.99
N PRO A 64 6.44 -2.56 11.37
CA PRO A 64 7.83 -2.39 11.83
C PRO A 64 8.33 -0.94 11.78
N TYR A 65 7.47 0.04 11.66
CA TYR A 65 7.80 1.37 11.18
C TYR A 65 7.53 2.51 12.15
N GLN A 66 6.88 2.23 13.27
CA GLN A 66 6.65 3.27 14.27
C GLN A 66 7.20 2.83 15.61
N SER A 67 8.06 3.65 16.22
CA SER A 67 8.45 3.41 17.59
C SER A 67 7.23 3.58 18.49
N TYR A 68 7.16 2.81 19.55
CA TYR A 68 6.08 2.91 20.53
C TYR A 68 5.91 4.35 21.06
N GLU A 69 6.99 5.07 21.21
CA GLU A 69 6.98 6.46 21.66
C GLU A 69 6.27 7.38 20.68
N ILE A 70 6.43 7.16 19.37
CA ILE A 70 5.71 7.91 18.33
C ILE A 70 4.21 7.61 18.41
N LEU A 71 3.83 6.35 18.56
CA LEU A 71 2.42 5.95 18.66
C LEU A 71 1.76 6.55 19.90
N ARG A 72 2.44 6.53 21.03
CA ARG A 72 1.99 7.17 22.25
C ARG A 72 1.79 8.68 22.06
N ASN A 73 2.72 9.34 21.38
CA ASN A 73 2.62 10.78 21.10
C ASN A 73 1.45 11.08 20.16
N ILE A 74 1.22 10.29 19.14
CA ILE A 74 0.05 10.42 18.24
C ILE A 74 -1.25 10.30 19.05
N PHE A 75 -1.35 9.29 19.90
CA PHE A 75 -2.51 9.13 20.79
C PHE A 75 -2.70 10.32 21.71
N CYS A 76 -1.66 10.79 22.38
CA CYS A 76 -1.71 11.96 23.25
C CYS A 76 -2.13 13.22 22.48
N VAL A 77 -1.67 13.39 21.27
CA VAL A 77 -2.09 14.51 20.39
C VAL A 77 -3.57 14.41 20.10
N ALA A 78 -4.08 13.25 19.70
CA ALA A 78 -5.49 13.06 19.40
C ALA A 78 -6.36 13.27 20.66
N ALA A 79 -5.98 12.69 21.78
CA ALA A 79 -6.69 12.87 23.05
C ALA A 79 -6.73 14.33 23.49
N SER A 80 -5.65 15.10 23.30
CA SER A 80 -5.57 16.52 23.67
C SER A 80 -6.36 17.48 22.76
N ARG A 81 -7.06 16.98 21.74
CA ARG A 81 -7.86 17.83 20.81
C ARG A 81 -9.21 18.25 21.40
N GLY A 82 -9.67 17.63 22.48
CA GLY A 82 -10.91 17.98 23.18
C GLY A 82 -10.71 19.12 24.17
N LYS A 83 -11.43 20.26 23.97
CA LYS A 83 -11.35 21.41 24.87
C LYS A 83 -12.16 21.24 26.15
N ASN A 84 -13.33 20.59 26.06
CA ASN A 84 -14.26 20.46 27.16
C ASN A 84 -14.42 19.00 27.60
N GLN A 85 -14.44 18.09 26.65
CA GLN A 85 -14.70 16.68 26.92
C GLN A 85 -13.98 15.79 25.93
N ILE A 86 -13.47 14.67 26.43
CA ILE A 86 -12.94 13.56 25.65
C ILE A 86 -13.76 12.33 26.03
N ILE A 87 -14.28 11.63 25.03
CA ILE A 87 -15.07 10.42 25.18
C ILE A 87 -14.28 9.29 24.52
N PHE A 88 -13.92 8.27 25.28
CA PHE A 88 -13.37 7.03 24.74
C PHE A 88 -14.54 6.07 24.51
N VAL A 89 -14.61 5.53 23.29
CA VAL A 89 -15.60 4.52 22.97
C VAL A 89 -14.97 3.17 23.22
N ASP A 90 -15.50 2.50 24.20
CA ASP A 90 -15.13 1.15 24.59
C ASP A 90 -15.68 0.15 23.56
N SER A 91 -14.92 -0.91 23.31
CA SER A 91 -15.34 -2.12 22.61
C SER A 91 -15.13 -3.30 23.57
N ASP A 92 -15.72 -4.44 23.29
CA ASP A 92 -15.54 -5.65 24.11
C ASP A 92 -14.09 -6.18 24.15
N GLU A 93 -13.16 -5.45 23.54
CA GLU A 93 -11.74 -5.76 23.56
C GLU A 93 -11.02 -5.06 24.72
N ALA A 94 -9.85 -5.59 25.08
CA ALA A 94 -9.05 -5.03 26.16
C ALA A 94 -8.61 -3.59 25.86
N GLU A 95 -8.89 -2.69 26.79
CA GLU A 95 -8.45 -1.29 26.71
C GLU A 95 -6.92 -1.17 26.77
N LEU A 96 -6.41 -0.06 26.22
CA LEU A 96 -5.01 0.30 26.37
C LEU A 96 -4.64 0.48 27.83
N SER A 97 -3.71 -0.32 28.31
CA SER A 97 -3.20 -0.22 29.66
C SER A 97 -2.03 0.77 29.77
N GLU A 98 -1.83 1.32 30.96
CA GLU A 98 -0.62 2.12 31.25
C GLU A 98 0.65 1.32 30.97
N LYS A 99 0.62 0.02 31.21
CA LYS A 99 1.74 -0.89 30.92
C LYS A 99 2.02 -0.93 29.41
N THR A 100 1.00 -1.06 28.56
CA THR A 100 1.13 -1.03 27.10
C THR A 100 1.69 0.30 26.63
N LEU A 101 1.18 1.41 27.18
CA LEU A 101 1.62 2.76 26.85
C LEU A 101 3.02 3.11 27.38
N SER A 102 3.50 2.45 28.42
CA SER A 102 4.81 2.73 29.04
C SER A 102 5.88 1.69 28.73
N THR A 103 5.52 0.55 28.17
CA THR A 103 6.49 -0.51 27.87
C THR A 103 7.41 -0.05 26.72
N PRO A 104 8.72 0.07 26.95
CA PRO A 104 9.65 0.31 25.85
C PRO A 104 9.53 -0.84 24.85
N VAL A 105 9.39 -0.52 23.57
CA VAL A 105 9.44 -1.55 22.53
C VAL A 105 10.81 -2.22 22.64
N ASN A 106 10.80 -3.45 23.13
CA ASN A 106 11.98 -4.28 23.09
C ASN A 106 12.29 -4.50 21.61
N MET A 107 13.34 -3.88 21.11
CA MET A 107 13.73 -3.92 19.70
C MET A 107 14.28 -5.30 19.28
N ASN A 108 13.70 -6.37 19.76
CA ASN A 108 13.74 -7.64 19.08
C ASN A 108 12.80 -7.52 17.88
N MET A 109 13.21 -6.67 16.93
CA MET A 109 12.51 -6.51 15.66
C MET A 109 12.44 -7.89 15.01
N LYS A 110 11.28 -8.54 15.12
CA LYS A 110 10.92 -9.57 14.17
C LYS A 110 10.60 -8.82 12.88
N PHE A 111 11.44 -9.02 11.90
CA PHE A 111 11.14 -8.56 10.56
C PHE A 111 10.32 -9.65 9.90
N ASP A 112 9.06 -9.37 9.67
CA ASP A 112 8.20 -10.26 8.90
C ASP A 112 8.42 -10.01 7.41
N ASN A 113 8.12 -11.01 6.60
CA ASN A 113 8.06 -10.84 5.15
C ASN A 113 7.06 -9.74 4.81
N MET A 114 7.36 -8.95 3.78
CA MET A 114 6.54 -7.81 3.37
C MET A 114 6.39 -7.76 1.85
N GLU A 115 5.46 -6.96 1.38
CA GLU A 115 5.38 -6.63 -0.04
C GLU A 115 6.36 -5.49 -0.39
N ILE A 116 6.87 -5.48 -1.63
CA ILE A 116 7.75 -4.39 -2.10
C ILE A 116 7.00 -3.06 -2.11
N SER A 117 5.71 -3.07 -2.41
CA SER A 117 4.81 -1.92 -2.32
C SER A 117 4.77 -1.31 -0.92
N ASP A 118 4.82 -2.14 0.12
CA ASP A 118 4.73 -1.72 1.52
C ASP A 118 6.08 -1.28 2.11
N MET A 119 7.19 -1.54 1.41
CA MET A 119 8.53 -1.30 1.94
C MET A 119 8.75 0.13 2.41
N PHE A 120 8.13 1.09 1.76
CA PHE A 120 8.32 2.53 2.01
C PHE A 120 7.14 3.17 2.74
N GLU A 121 6.06 2.44 2.99
CA GLU A 121 4.93 2.94 3.78
C GLU A 121 5.36 3.26 5.22
N PHE A 122 4.85 4.37 5.74
CA PHE A 122 5.08 4.82 7.12
C PHE A 122 6.55 4.91 7.54
N LYS A 123 7.46 5.15 6.60
CA LYS A 123 8.87 5.43 6.89
C LYS A 123 9.06 6.92 7.23
N PHE A 124 10.20 7.21 7.86
CA PHE A 124 10.59 8.60 8.05
C PHE A 124 10.88 9.24 6.69
N LYS A 125 10.34 10.42 6.48
CA LYS A 125 10.50 11.16 5.22
C LYS A 125 11.96 11.30 4.80
N GLU A 126 12.84 11.61 5.76
CA GLU A 126 14.27 11.76 5.51
C GLU A 126 14.94 10.45 5.04
N ASP A 127 14.44 9.30 5.48
CA ASP A 127 14.99 8.01 5.05
C ASP A 127 14.49 7.64 3.65
N VAL A 128 13.24 7.97 3.33
CA VAL A 128 12.68 7.83 1.97
C VAL A 128 13.43 8.75 1.00
N GLU A 129 13.69 10.00 1.37
CA GLU A 129 14.47 10.95 0.57
C GLU A 129 15.89 10.44 0.31
N LYS A 130 16.58 9.91 1.32
CA LYS A 130 17.91 9.28 1.14
C LYS A 130 17.89 8.09 0.18
N CYS A 131 16.83 7.27 0.21
CA CYS A 131 16.68 6.22 -0.78
C CYS A 131 16.49 6.81 -2.19
N PHE A 132 15.65 7.85 -2.31
CA PHE A 132 15.37 8.51 -3.57
C PHE A 132 16.62 9.15 -4.20
N GLU A 133 17.53 9.71 -3.41
CA GLU A 133 18.81 10.26 -3.87
C GLU A 133 19.73 9.22 -4.54
N THR A 134 19.50 7.94 -4.30
CA THR A 134 20.31 6.84 -4.89
C THR A 134 19.87 6.39 -6.28
N ILE A 135 18.71 6.84 -6.73
CA ILE A 135 18.17 6.55 -8.06
C ILE A 135 18.34 7.76 -8.99
N LYS A 136 18.19 7.52 -10.28
CA LYS A 136 18.08 8.58 -11.29
C LYS A 136 16.73 8.47 -11.95
N THR A 137 16.06 9.61 -12.06
CA THR A 137 14.76 9.74 -12.70
C THR A 137 14.88 10.69 -13.90
N LYS A 138 14.21 10.36 -15.00
CA LYS A 138 14.12 11.21 -16.18
C LYS A 138 12.68 11.23 -16.66
N LYS A 139 12.06 12.39 -16.64
CA LYS A 139 10.72 12.55 -17.22
C LYS A 139 10.74 12.27 -18.72
N ILE A 140 9.77 11.50 -19.17
CA ILE A 140 9.56 11.19 -20.59
C ILE A 140 8.41 12.07 -21.07
N GLU A 141 8.63 12.79 -22.15
CA GLU A 141 7.58 13.61 -22.75
C GLU A 141 6.48 12.72 -23.35
N SER A 142 5.25 13.14 -23.16
CA SER A 142 4.06 12.52 -23.71
C SER A 142 3.29 13.53 -24.56
N GLU A 143 2.78 13.11 -25.70
CA GLU A 143 1.99 13.96 -26.59
C GLU A 143 0.59 14.26 -26.04
N ASP A 144 0.00 13.29 -25.34
CA ASP A 144 -1.29 13.45 -24.67
C ASP A 144 -1.10 13.51 -23.15
N ASN A 145 -1.49 14.62 -22.55
CA ASN A 145 -1.51 14.84 -21.09
C ASN A 145 -2.94 15.06 -20.58
N SER A 146 -3.94 14.52 -21.26
CA SER A 146 -5.32 14.57 -20.80
C SER A 146 -5.45 13.80 -19.48
N ILE A 147 -6.29 14.32 -18.57
CA ILE A 147 -6.54 13.69 -17.27
C ILE A 147 -7.79 12.83 -17.36
N ILE A 148 -7.64 11.52 -17.15
CA ILE A 148 -8.77 10.60 -16.98
C ILE A 148 -9.26 10.75 -15.55
N ARG A 149 -10.55 11.07 -15.39
CA ARG A 149 -11.16 11.31 -14.08
C ARG A 149 -12.27 10.32 -13.85
N ILE A 150 -12.03 9.39 -12.94
CA ILE A 150 -13.02 8.38 -12.53
C ILE A 150 -13.38 8.68 -11.09
N LYS A 151 -14.70 8.75 -10.81
CA LYS A 151 -15.20 9.05 -9.47
C LYS A 151 -16.29 8.07 -9.09
N ASN A 152 -16.29 7.63 -7.86
CA ASN A 152 -17.44 6.96 -7.28
C ASN A 152 -18.66 7.87 -7.31
N SER A 153 -19.86 7.29 -7.40
CA SER A 153 -21.13 7.99 -7.54
C SER A 153 -21.37 9.02 -6.43
N ASP A 154 -20.94 8.72 -5.20
CA ASP A 154 -21.01 9.64 -4.06
C ASP A 154 -19.71 10.47 -3.88
N GLY A 155 -18.65 10.16 -4.61
CA GLY A 155 -17.34 10.81 -4.56
C GLY A 155 -16.61 10.68 -3.23
N LEU A 156 -17.02 9.78 -2.33
CA LEU A 156 -16.46 9.60 -1.01
C LEU A 156 -15.31 8.57 -0.96
N ILE A 157 -15.25 7.71 -1.97
CA ILE A 157 -14.27 6.64 -2.05
C ILE A 157 -13.31 6.93 -3.18
N ASP A 158 -12.02 6.92 -2.87
CA ASP A 158 -10.96 6.93 -3.85
C ASP A 158 -10.95 5.59 -4.62
N LEU A 159 -11.13 5.65 -5.92
CA LEU A 159 -11.15 4.48 -6.80
C LEU A 159 -9.78 4.13 -7.38
N SER A 160 -8.74 4.92 -7.10
CA SER A 160 -7.40 4.68 -7.65
C SER A 160 -6.90 3.25 -7.48
N PRO A 161 -7.07 2.58 -6.30
CA PRO A 161 -6.68 1.19 -6.14
C PRO A 161 -7.48 0.23 -7.04
N CYS A 162 -8.79 0.47 -7.21
CA CYS A 162 -9.62 -0.34 -8.10
C CYS A 162 -9.19 -0.19 -9.57
N ILE A 163 -8.91 1.05 -9.98
CA ILE A 163 -8.51 1.34 -11.36
C ILE A 163 -7.12 0.77 -11.67
N GLY A 164 -6.22 0.73 -10.69
CA GLY A 164 -4.94 0.05 -10.83
C GLY A 164 -5.11 -1.40 -11.28
N ILE A 165 -5.93 -2.17 -10.57
CA ILE A 165 -6.24 -3.57 -10.93
C ILE A 165 -7.05 -3.65 -12.22
N PHE A 166 -8.03 -2.76 -12.41
CA PHE A 166 -8.91 -2.75 -13.57
C PHE A 166 -8.13 -2.59 -14.87
N GLN A 167 -7.20 -1.64 -14.96
CA GLN A 167 -6.41 -1.39 -16.16
C GLN A 167 -5.58 -2.61 -16.57
N GLU A 168 -5.06 -3.37 -15.61
CA GLU A 168 -4.31 -4.58 -15.89
C GLU A 168 -5.23 -5.71 -16.34
N ALA A 169 -6.34 -5.91 -15.63
CA ALA A 169 -7.27 -6.99 -15.87
C ALA A 169 -8.03 -6.87 -17.21
N THR A 170 -8.24 -5.63 -17.69
CA THR A 170 -8.96 -5.39 -18.96
C THR A 170 -8.03 -5.27 -20.14
N TYR A 171 -6.82 -4.78 -19.93
CA TYR A 171 -5.90 -4.54 -21.03
C TYR A 171 -5.05 -5.77 -21.40
N PHE A 172 -4.48 -6.47 -20.43
CA PHE A 172 -3.53 -7.55 -20.70
C PHE A 172 -4.19 -8.94 -20.79
N ASN A 173 -3.91 -9.66 -21.86
CA ASN A 173 -4.38 -11.01 -22.08
C ASN A 173 -3.83 -12.02 -21.05
N GLY A 174 -2.63 -11.76 -20.51
CA GLY A 174 -1.97 -12.62 -19.52
C GLY A 174 -2.43 -12.41 -18.08
N TYR A 175 -3.25 -11.39 -17.78
CA TYR A 175 -3.73 -11.12 -16.43
C TYR A 175 -4.95 -11.99 -16.10
N SER A 176 -4.96 -12.57 -14.90
CA SER A 176 -6.10 -13.35 -14.39
C SER A 176 -6.50 -12.86 -12.99
N ILE A 177 -7.66 -12.21 -12.89
CA ILE A 177 -8.20 -11.75 -11.60
C ILE A 177 -8.49 -12.94 -10.67
N ASP A 178 -8.90 -14.09 -11.22
CA ASP A 178 -9.16 -15.27 -10.42
C ASP A 178 -7.87 -15.86 -9.81
N ASP A 179 -6.73 -15.71 -10.50
CA ASP A 179 -5.44 -16.16 -9.97
C ASP A 179 -4.91 -15.17 -8.92
N SER A 180 -5.15 -13.87 -9.08
CA SER A 180 -4.91 -12.87 -8.04
C SER A 180 -5.71 -13.18 -6.77
N ILE A 181 -7.01 -13.48 -6.90
CA ILE A 181 -7.85 -13.90 -5.76
C ILE A 181 -7.28 -15.14 -5.08
N LYS A 182 -6.93 -16.18 -5.85
CA LYS A 182 -6.35 -17.42 -5.30
C LYS A 182 -5.04 -17.14 -4.57
N PHE A 183 -4.21 -16.25 -5.08
CA PHE A 183 -2.95 -15.86 -4.45
C PHE A 183 -3.21 -15.23 -3.07
N HIS A 184 -4.11 -14.24 -2.96
CA HIS A 184 -4.47 -13.65 -1.67
C HIS A 184 -5.06 -14.67 -0.69
N MET A 185 -5.88 -15.62 -1.19
CA MET A 185 -6.43 -16.69 -0.36
C MET A 185 -5.37 -17.71 0.10
N ALA A 186 -4.28 -17.86 -0.64
CA ALA A 186 -3.17 -18.71 -0.25
C ALA A 186 -2.28 -18.10 0.82
N ILE A 187 -2.16 -16.76 0.83
CA ILE A 187 -1.38 -16.03 1.83
C ILE A 187 -2.14 -15.94 3.16
N ASP A 188 -3.43 -15.65 3.12
CA ASP A 188 -4.28 -15.47 4.30
C ASP A 188 -5.39 -16.54 4.33
N GLU A 189 -5.07 -17.66 5.01
CA GLU A 189 -6.01 -18.80 5.12
C GLU A 189 -7.30 -18.41 5.86
N ASP A 190 -7.22 -17.45 6.77
CA ASP A 190 -8.38 -17.00 7.56
C ASP A 190 -9.41 -16.26 6.70
N LYS A 191 -9.01 -15.80 5.49
CA LYS A 191 -9.92 -15.16 4.55
C LYS A 191 -10.55 -16.07 3.51
N ARG A 192 -10.19 -17.37 3.49
CA ARG A 192 -10.73 -18.33 2.51
C ARG A 192 -12.25 -18.43 2.52
N PHE A 193 -12.87 -18.24 3.68
CA PHE A 193 -14.34 -18.23 3.78
C PHE A 193 -15.02 -17.09 3.02
N LEU A 194 -14.28 -16.04 2.69
CA LEU A 194 -14.78 -14.91 1.90
C LEU A 194 -14.92 -15.23 0.40
N TYR A 195 -14.21 -16.27 -0.09
CA TYR A 195 -14.26 -16.68 -1.49
C TYR A 195 -15.41 -17.65 -1.75
N THR A 196 -16.60 -17.13 -1.68
CA THR A 196 -17.85 -17.86 -1.89
C THR A 196 -18.12 -18.13 -3.38
N ASP A 197 -19.09 -18.98 -3.68
CA ASP A 197 -19.51 -19.21 -5.07
C ASP A 197 -20.13 -17.95 -5.70
N GLU A 198 -20.68 -17.05 -4.91
CA GLU A 198 -21.14 -15.75 -5.34
C GLU A 198 -19.99 -14.91 -5.90
N VAL A 199 -18.87 -14.80 -5.18
CA VAL A 199 -17.67 -14.11 -5.64
C VAL A 199 -17.07 -14.75 -6.89
N LYS A 200 -17.04 -16.09 -6.96
CA LYS A 200 -16.52 -16.81 -8.14
C LYS A 200 -17.29 -16.49 -9.42
N ASN A 201 -18.62 -16.33 -9.29
CA ASN A 201 -19.52 -16.11 -10.42
C ASN A 201 -19.86 -14.62 -10.64
N SER A 202 -19.25 -13.72 -9.88
CA SER A 202 -19.49 -12.28 -10.00
C SER A 202 -18.81 -11.69 -11.25
N SER A 203 -19.18 -10.48 -11.61
CA SER A 203 -18.59 -9.73 -12.72
C SER A 203 -17.10 -9.42 -12.48
N LEU A 204 -16.37 -9.05 -13.54
CA LEU A 204 -14.98 -8.63 -13.43
C LEU A 204 -14.82 -7.48 -12.42
N GLU A 205 -15.67 -6.47 -12.50
CA GLU A 205 -15.60 -5.32 -11.61
C GLU A 205 -15.85 -5.69 -10.15
N GLU A 206 -16.83 -6.55 -9.86
CA GLU A 206 -17.07 -7.04 -8.50
C GLU A 206 -15.87 -7.84 -7.96
N LYS A 207 -15.22 -8.65 -8.81
CA LYS A 207 -13.98 -9.35 -8.45
C LYS A 207 -12.83 -8.38 -8.17
N ILE A 208 -12.71 -7.30 -8.94
CA ILE A 208 -11.74 -6.24 -8.72
C ILE A 208 -11.99 -5.55 -7.38
N LEU A 209 -13.24 -5.19 -7.08
CA LEU A 209 -13.61 -4.62 -5.78
C LEU A 209 -13.29 -5.58 -4.62
N PHE A 210 -13.48 -6.87 -4.86
CA PHE A 210 -13.11 -7.90 -3.89
C PHE A 210 -11.60 -7.93 -3.64
N VAL A 211 -10.76 -8.00 -4.68
CA VAL A 211 -9.29 -7.97 -4.55
C VAL A 211 -8.84 -6.68 -3.89
N THR A 212 -9.35 -5.53 -4.36
CA THR A 212 -9.04 -4.24 -3.75
C THR A 212 -9.35 -4.21 -2.24
N SER A 213 -10.46 -4.84 -1.83
CA SER A 213 -10.81 -4.90 -0.40
C SER A 213 -9.84 -5.76 0.42
N LEU A 214 -9.24 -6.78 -0.19
CA LEU A 214 -8.23 -7.62 0.45
C LEU A 214 -6.89 -6.89 0.58
N GLU A 215 -6.43 -6.26 -0.50
CA GLU A 215 -5.16 -5.53 -0.54
C GLU A 215 -5.16 -4.31 0.38
N THR A 216 -6.20 -3.49 0.29
CA THR A 216 -6.31 -2.28 1.12
C THR A 216 -6.79 -2.57 2.54
N LYS A 217 -7.24 -3.81 2.82
CA LYS A 217 -7.89 -4.20 4.08
C LYS A 217 -9.14 -3.35 4.40
N GLN A 218 -9.85 -2.87 3.37
CA GLN A 218 -10.98 -1.96 3.50
C GLN A 218 -12.23 -2.53 2.83
N ASN A 219 -13.17 -3.00 3.62
CA ASN A 219 -14.43 -3.58 3.15
C ASN A 219 -15.34 -2.58 2.42
N ARG A 220 -15.06 -1.27 2.51
CA ARG A 220 -15.85 -0.24 1.85
C ARG A 220 -15.91 -0.41 0.33
N TYR A 221 -14.85 -0.92 -0.29
CA TYR A 221 -14.84 -1.17 -1.73
C TYR A 221 -15.93 -2.16 -2.15
N ARG A 222 -16.12 -3.24 -1.40
CA ARG A 222 -17.18 -4.23 -1.67
C ARG A 222 -18.58 -3.73 -1.29
N ASN A 223 -18.67 -2.91 -0.24
CA ASN A 223 -19.96 -2.61 0.39
C ASN A 223 -20.56 -1.28 -0.08
N GLN A 224 -19.75 -0.38 -0.64
CA GLN A 224 -20.14 0.99 -0.91
C GLN A 224 -19.86 1.46 -2.35
N VAL A 225 -19.08 0.72 -3.11
CA VAL A 225 -18.84 1.02 -4.53
C VAL A 225 -19.83 0.25 -5.37
N ALA A 226 -20.61 0.98 -6.15
CA ALA A 226 -21.55 0.39 -7.11
C ALA A 226 -20.81 0.00 -8.40
N VAL A 227 -21.27 -1.05 -9.07
CA VAL A 227 -20.85 -1.44 -10.41
C VAL A 227 -21.90 -1.03 -11.44
N PRO A 228 -21.54 -0.62 -12.64
CA PRO A 228 -20.18 -0.35 -13.08
C PRO A 228 -19.57 0.88 -12.39
N PHE A 229 -18.30 0.79 -11.97
CA PHE A 229 -17.59 1.93 -11.37
C PHE A 229 -16.74 2.71 -12.38
N ILE A 230 -16.70 2.26 -13.62
CA ILE A 230 -16.01 2.89 -14.75
C ILE A 230 -16.95 2.88 -15.96
N SER A 231 -16.90 3.91 -16.78
CA SER A 231 -17.66 3.96 -18.03
C SER A 231 -16.84 3.43 -19.22
N ASP A 232 -17.52 2.97 -20.28
CA ASP A 232 -16.87 2.52 -21.52
C ASP A 232 -15.92 3.58 -22.11
N ILE A 233 -16.24 4.87 -21.93
CA ILE A 233 -15.41 5.98 -22.42
C ILE A 233 -14.08 6.03 -21.65
N GLU A 234 -14.14 5.90 -20.32
CA GLU A 234 -12.96 5.93 -19.45
C GLU A 234 -12.12 4.67 -19.62
N GLU A 235 -12.75 3.50 -19.74
CA GLU A 235 -12.08 2.24 -20.05
C GLU A 235 -11.32 2.32 -21.38
N ASN A 236 -11.99 2.77 -22.44
CA ASN A 236 -11.37 2.94 -23.75
C ASN A 236 -10.19 3.92 -23.68
N ALA A 237 -10.34 5.05 -22.95
CA ALA A 237 -9.26 6.02 -22.80
C ALA A 237 -8.03 5.43 -22.09
N ILE A 238 -8.23 4.57 -21.08
CA ILE A 238 -7.13 3.84 -20.40
C ILE A 238 -6.48 2.85 -21.37
N CYS A 239 -7.28 2.04 -22.07
CA CYS A 239 -6.77 1.03 -23.00
C CYS A 239 -6.01 1.67 -24.16
N GLU A 240 -6.51 2.75 -24.75
CA GLU A 240 -5.82 3.50 -25.80
C GLU A 240 -4.50 4.06 -25.30
N ARG A 241 -4.47 4.59 -24.09
CA ARG A 241 -3.26 5.10 -23.45
C ARG A 241 -2.23 4.00 -23.27
N LEU A 242 -2.59 2.86 -22.70
CA LEU A 242 -1.70 1.72 -22.53
C LEU A 242 -1.16 1.20 -23.86
N ALA A 243 -2.02 1.16 -24.90
CA ALA A 243 -1.65 0.72 -26.25
C ALA A 243 -0.58 1.59 -26.93
N THR A 244 -0.35 2.82 -26.45
CA THR A 244 0.73 3.67 -26.99
C THR A 244 2.12 3.11 -26.73
N ARG A 245 2.29 2.24 -25.71
CA ARG A 245 3.59 1.75 -25.28
C ARG A 245 3.68 0.25 -25.04
N LEU A 246 2.58 -0.39 -24.67
CA LEU A 246 2.51 -1.79 -24.31
C LEU A 246 1.61 -2.55 -25.28
N SER A 247 1.91 -3.79 -25.54
CA SER A 247 1.00 -4.71 -26.23
C SER A 247 0.15 -5.46 -25.19
N LYS A 248 -0.93 -6.09 -25.66
CA LYS A 248 -1.79 -6.90 -24.76
C LYS A 248 -1.13 -8.20 -24.30
N ASP A 249 -0.06 -8.63 -24.96
CA ASP A 249 0.63 -9.90 -24.74
C ASP A 249 1.98 -9.72 -24.02
N GLU A 250 2.20 -8.60 -23.33
CA GLU A 250 3.39 -8.42 -22.50
C GLU A 250 3.40 -9.40 -21.32
N ASP A 251 4.60 -9.69 -20.79
CA ASP A 251 4.74 -10.40 -19.52
C ASP A 251 4.19 -9.56 -18.37
N VAL A 252 3.11 -10.02 -17.73
CA VAL A 252 2.44 -9.32 -16.63
C VAL A 252 2.55 -10.08 -15.34
N GLN A 253 2.37 -9.38 -14.22
CA GLN A 253 2.42 -9.94 -12.86
C GLN A 253 3.68 -10.78 -12.62
N SER A 254 4.82 -10.27 -13.11
CA SER A 254 6.10 -10.97 -13.00
C SER A 254 6.63 -10.91 -11.58
N GLY A 255 6.62 -12.06 -10.88
CA GLY A 255 7.04 -12.18 -9.50
C GLY A 255 8.53 -11.93 -9.28
N CYS A 256 8.87 -11.20 -8.23
CA CYS A 256 10.26 -10.97 -7.82
C CYS A 256 10.39 -10.87 -6.31
N ALA A 257 11.63 -10.96 -5.82
CA ALA A 257 11.91 -10.87 -4.38
C ALA A 257 13.26 -10.21 -4.09
N LEU A 258 13.29 -9.47 -2.99
CA LEU A 258 14.51 -8.96 -2.36
C LEU A 258 14.71 -9.68 -1.03
N TYR A 259 15.90 -10.22 -0.82
CA TYR A 259 16.22 -11.01 0.36
C TYR A 259 17.18 -10.21 1.26
N PHE A 260 16.85 -10.10 2.52
CA PHE A 260 17.62 -9.34 3.50
C PHE A 260 18.19 -10.26 4.58
N SER A 261 19.47 -10.10 4.91
CA SER A 261 20.13 -10.92 5.92
C SER A 261 20.79 -10.11 7.03
N ASN A 262 21.00 -10.75 8.18
CA ASN A 262 21.81 -10.19 9.25
C ASN A 262 23.29 -10.51 8.99
N LYS A 263 24.14 -9.49 9.02
CA LYS A 263 25.58 -9.57 8.73
C LYS A 263 26.34 -10.61 9.57
N ARG A 264 25.86 -10.95 10.77
CA ARG A 264 26.61 -11.81 11.70
C ARG A 264 26.47 -13.30 11.42
N LYS A 265 25.40 -13.73 10.73
CA LYS A 265 25.11 -15.18 10.54
C LYS A 265 24.84 -15.56 9.09
N GLY A 266 24.67 -14.61 8.16
CA GLY A 266 24.22 -14.89 6.78
C GLY A 266 22.82 -15.50 6.69
N ASP A 267 22.11 -15.55 7.83
CA ASP A 267 20.75 -16.07 7.90
C ASP A 267 19.79 -15.10 7.23
N LEU A 268 18.79 -15.62 6.56
CA LEU A 268 17.68 -14.83 6.03
C LEU A 268 16.96 -14.16 7.20
N LEU A 269 16.83 -12.83 7.12
CA LEU A 269 16.13 -12.03 8.11
C LEU A 269 14.67 -11.88 7.74
N PHE A 270 14.41 -11.43 6.50
CA PHE A 270 13.09 -11.31 5.89
C PHE A 270 13.21 -11.21 4.38
N THR A 271 12.09 -11.37 3.70
CA THR A 271 11.95 -11.24 2.25
C THR A 271 10.94 -10.15 1.93
N ALA A 272 11.28 -9.26 1.00
CA ALA A 272 10.31 -8.40 0.35
C ALA A 272 10.01 -8.98 -1.04
N PHE A 273 8.75 -9.29 -1.30
CA PHE A 273 8.29 -9.86 -2.56
C PHE A 273 7.31 -8.93 -3.25
N GLY A 274 7.15 -9.07 -4.53
CA GLY A 274 6.19 -8.28 -5.30
C GLY A 274 6.06 -8.79 -6.71
N MET A 275 5.15 -8.18 -7.43
CA MET A 275 4.88 -8.46 -8.83
C MET A 275 5.01 -7.16 -9.61
N ALA A 276 5.83 -7.15 -10.65
CA ALA A 276 5.90 -6.02 -11.57
C ALA A 276 4.69 -6.08 -12.52
N ASP A 277 4.04 -4.95 -12.75
CA ASP A 277 2.78 -4.90 -13.52
C ASP A 277 2.98 -5.39 -14.96
N ALA A 278 4.04 -4.92 -15.64
CA ALA A 278 4.40 -5.45 -16.95
C ALA A 278 5.92 -5.40 -17.20
N VAL A 279 6.41 -6.33 -18.02
CA VAL A 279 7.80 -6.38 -18.48
C VAL A 279 7.81 -6.46 -19.99
N LYS A 280 8.48 -5.49 -20.64
CA LYS A 280 8.66 -5.40 -22.09
C LYS A 280 10.12 -5.11 -22.43
N ASP A 281 10.72 -5.86 -23.32
CA ASP A 281 12.08 -5.61 -23.82
C ASP A 281 13.13 -5.36 -22.72
N ASP A 282 13.12 -6.14 -21.65
CA ASP A 282 13.99 -5.98 -20.47
C ASP A 282 13.76 -4.69 -19.65
N VAL A 283 12.63 -4.02 -19.85
CA VAL A 283 12.19 -2.83 -19.12
C VAL A 283 10.97 -3.16 -18.28
N ILE A 284 10.99 -2.77 -17.01
CA ILE A 284 9.83 -2.87 -16.13
C ILE A 284 8.91 -1.67 -16.37
N TYR A 285 7.62 -1.92 -16.45
CA TYR A 285 6.59 -0.91 -16.41
C TYR A 285 5.81 -1.07 -15.11
N GLU A 286 5.84 -0.02 -14.30
CA GLU A 286 5.05 0.11 -13.09
C GLU A 286 3.94 1.10 -13.35
N LEU A 287 2.71 0.63 -13.31
CA LEU A 287 1.51 1.40 -13.66
C LEU A 287 0.88 1.96 -12.39
N LYS A 288 0.56 3.23 -12.42
CA LYS A 288 -0.18 3.90 -11.35
C LYS A 288 -1.35 4.67 -11.92
N PHE A 289 -2.42 4.76 -11.16
CA PHE A 289 -3.57 5.62 -11.47
C PHE A 289 -3.84 6.51 -10.25
N VAL A 290 -3.01 7.53 -10.07
CA VAL A 290 -3.01 8.38 -8.86
C VAL A 290 -3.04 9.86 -9.22
N SER A 291 -3.42 10.69 -8.26
CA SER A 291 -3.41 12.15 -8.43
C SER A 291 -2.00 12.70 -8.60
N GLU A 292 -1.05 12.13 -7.87
CA GLU A 292 0.35 12.55 -7.88
C GLU A 292 1.26 11.36 -7.59
N LEU A 293 2.39 11.28 -8.29
CA LEU A 293 3.42 10.29 -8.02
C LEU A 293 4.28 10.74 -6.84
N THR A 294 4.43 9.88 -5.85
CA THR A 294 5.24 10.12 -4.65
C THR A 294 6.57 9.39 -4.73
N HIS A 295 7.53 9.74 -3.87
CA HIS A 295 8.84 9.07 -3.82
C HIS A 295 8.71 7.55 -3.61
N GLU A 296 7.69 7.12 -2.86
CA GLU A 296 7.41 5.70 -2.63
C GLU A 296 7.14 4.94 -3.94
N HIS A 297 6.38 5.52 -4.87
CA HIS A 297 6.12 4.92 -6.18
C HIS A 297 7.41 4.76 -7.00
N PHE A 298 8.27 5.77 -6.98
CA PHE A 298 9.57 5.70 -7.66
C PHE A 298 10.46 4.61 -7.06
N LEU A 299 10.48 4.52 -5.74
CA LEU A 299 11.29 3.53 -5.01
C LEU A 299 10.74 2.12 -5.17
N GLN A 300 9.43 1.95 -5.27
CA GLN A 300 8.80 0.67 -5.60
C GLN A 300 9.30 0.19 -6.98
N CYS A 301 9.18 1.00 -8.01
CA CYS A 301 9.67 0.68 -9.35
C CYS A 301 11.19 0.40 -9.36
N ALA A 302 12.00 1.21 -8.66
CA ALA A 302 13.44 0.99 -8.51
C ALA A 302 13.76 -0.35 -7.81
N SER A 303 12.95 -0.73 -6.84
CA SER A 303 13.08 -2.02 -6.13
C SER A 303 12.82 -3.19 -7.06
N TYR A 304 11.83 -3.10 -7.94
CA TYR A 304 11.60 -4.11 -8.98
C TYR A 304 12.78 -4.19 -9.98
N VAL A 305 13.31 -3.03 -10.39
CA VAL A 305 14.51 -2.99 -11.28
C VAL A 305 15.69 -3.74 -10.65
N VAL A 306 15.89 -3.58 -9.33
CA VAL A 306 16.98 -4.28 -8.62
C VAL A 306 16.67 -5.75 -8.43
N ALA A 307 15.45 -6.09 -7.98
CA ALA A 307 15.01 -7.46 -7.71
C ALA A 307 15.07 -8.35 -8.94
N MET A 308 14.61 -7.85 -10.08
CA MET A 308 14.60 -8.57 -11.36
C MET A 308 15.90 -8.44 -12.16
N GLY A 309 16.87 -7.69 -11.65
CA GLY A 309 18.17 -7.50 -12.33
C GLY A 309 18.08 -6.69 -13.63
N LYS A 310 17.00 -5.95 -13.84
CA LYS A 310 16.76 -5.17 -15.05
C LYS A 310 17.65 -3.91 -15.11
N LYS A 311 17.74 -3.28 -16.29
CA LYS A 311 18.55 -2.06 -16.49
C LYS A 311 17.80 -0.81 -16.06
N LYS A 312 16.49 -0.77 -16.28
CA LYS A 312 15.64 0.38 -16.01
C LYS A 312 14.18 -0.02 -15.80
N GLY A 313 13.42 0.88 -15.22
CA GLY A 313 11.98 0.82 -15.14
C GLY A 313 11.33 2.09 -15.68
N ILE A 314 10.08 1.99 -16.04
CA ILE A 314 9.19 3.09 -16.41
C ILE A 314 8.09 3.14 -15.35
N LEU A 315 8.06 4.20 -14.59
CA LEU A 315 6.92 4.51 -13.71
C LEU A 315 5.94 5.35 -14.54
N TRP A 316 4.74 4.85 -14.71
CA TRP A 316 3.73 5.45 -15.56
C TRP A 316 2.44 5.73 -14.80
N ASN A 317 2.12 7.01 -14.58
CA ASN A 317 0.82 7.39 -14.10
C ASN A 317 -0.16 7.44 -15.27
N THR A 318 -0.97 6.43 -15.42
CA THR A 318 -1.92 6.30 -16.53
C THR A 318 -3.09 7.28 -16.41
N ARG A 319 -3.29 7.91 -15.27
CA ARG A 319 -4.33 8.91 -15.07
C ARG A 319 -4.07 10.20 -15.87
N ASP A 320 -2.85 10.73 -15.81
CA ASP A 320 -2.44 11.99 -16.45
C ASP A 320 -1.37 11.82 -17.51
N ASN A 321 -1.03 10.57 -17.82
CA ASN A 321 -0.02 10.18 -18.78
C ASN A 321 1.40 10.67 -18.45
N THR A 322 1.70 10.85 -17.17
CA THR A 322 3.04 11.24 -16.74
C THR A 322 3.94 10.00 -16.62
N LEU A 323 5.10 10.04 -17.25
CA LEU A 323 6.06 8.93 -17.27
C LEU A 323 7.43 9.36 -16.80
N TYR A 324 8.08 8.45 -16.06
CA TYR A 324 9.47 8.60 -15.66
C TYR A 324 10.26 7.33 -15.95
N GLU A 325 11.41 7.51 -16.61
CA GLU A 325 12.44 6.47 -16.65
C GLU A 325 13.20 6.48 -15.32
N ILE A 326 13.36 5.30 -14.72
CA ILE A 326 14.04 5.11 -13.46
C ILE A 326 15.22 4.18 -13.69
N THR A 327 16.39 4.59 -13.21
CA THR A 327 17.60 3.77 -13.20
C THR A 327 18.23 3.76 -11.81
N VAL A 328 18.91 2.66 -11.49
CA VAL A 328 19.61 2.48 -10.22
C VAL A 328 21.11 2.34 -10.52
N PRO A 329 21.86 3.46 -10.61
CA PRO A 329 23.26 3.44 -11.04
C PRO A 329 24.17 2.63 -10.12
N ASN A 330 23.90 2.68 -8.82
CA ASN A 330 24.63 1.94 -7.81
C ASN A 330 23.67 1.10 -6.96
N LYS A 331 23.46 -0.14 -7.39
CA LYS A 331 22.56 -1.08 -6.70
C LYS A 331 22.95 -1.33 -5.24
N THR A 332 24.24 -1.34 -4.92
CA THR A 332 24.71 -1.54 -3.54
C THR A 332 24.32 -0.35 -2.66
N LEU A 333 24.55 0.87 -3.14
CA LEU A 333 24.20 2.08 -2.40
C LEU A 333 22.68 2.18 -2.19
N PHE A 334 21.90 1.88 -3.22
CA PHE A 334 20.44 1.82 -3.13
C PHE A 334 19.99 0.82 -2.07
N MET A 335 20.49 -0.42 -2.15
CA MET A 335 20.13 -1.46 -1.19
C MET A 335 20.58 -1.17 0.24
N ASP A 336 21.73 -0.49 0.43
CA ASP A 336 22.18 -0.01 1.75
C ASP A 336 21.18 1.01 2.30
N ALA A 337 20.76 2.01 1.51
CA ALA A 337 19.79 3.02 1.91
C ALA A 337 18.43 2.39 2.23
N VAL A 338 17.92 1.52 1.35
CA VAL A 338 16.66 0.79 1.56
C VAL A 338 16.73 -0.04 2.85
N THR A 339 17.80 -0.82 3.05
CA THR A 339 17.95 -1.63 4.26
C THR A 339 17.95 -0.78 5.52
N ASN A 340 18.65 0.36 5.49
CA ASN A 340 18.65 1.31 6.61
C ASN A 340 17.25 1.86 6.88
N ALA A 341 16.52 2.27 5.83
CA ALA A 341 15.18 2.83 5.95
C ALA A 341 14.18 1.81 6.52
N ILE A 342 14.10 0.62 5.93
CA ILE A 342 13.13 -0.41 6.34
C ILE A 342 13.44 -1.00 7.72
N THR A 343 14.69 -0.99 8.15
CA THR A 343 15.12 -1.44 9.47
C THR A 343 15.28 -0.32 10.49
N LYS A 344 14.87 0.90 10.14
CA LYS A 344 14.98 2.10 11.00
C LYS A 344 16.39 2.29 11.59
N GLY A 345 17.41 2.09 10.77
CA GLY A 345 18.79 2.25 11.16
C GLY A 345 19.40 1.07 11.94
N ALA A 346 18.64 0.00 12.20
CA ALA A 346 19.16 -1.18 12.87
C ALA A 346 20.21 -1.91 12.02
N ILE A 347 20.02 -1.91 10.70
CA ILE A 347 20.96 -2.48 9.75
C ILE A 347 21.33 -1.39 8.73
N LYS A 348 22.59 -0.97 8.74
CA LYS A 348 23.07 0.13 7.89
C LYS A 348 23.59 -0.30 6.52
N LYS A 349 23.82 -1.59 6.32
CA LYS A 349 24.36 -2.13 5.07
C LYS A 349 23.61 -3.36 4.65
N TYR A 350 23.26 -3.39 3.37
CA TYR A 350 22.65 -4.55 2.75
C TYR A 350 23.61 -5.75 2.73
N ASN A 351 23.07 -6.88 3.09
CA ASN A 351 23.74 -8.17 2.91
C ASN A 351 22.75 -9.13 2.26
N LYS A 352 23.14 -9.66 1.11
CA LYS A 352 22.36 -10.72 0.47
C LYS A 352 22.58 -12.02 1.24
N PRO A 353 21.55 -12.77 1.60
CA PRO A 353 21.69 -14.12 2.15
C PRO A 353 22.43 -15.03 1.17
N SER A 354 23.07 -16.10 1.69
CA SER A 354 23.61 -17.13 0.80
C SER A 354 22.49 -17.81 0.01
N ASP A 355 22.77 -18.21 -1.23
CA ASP A 355 21.76 -18.87 -2.09
C ASP A 355 21.23 -20.15 -1.41
N ARG A 356 22.04 -20.84 -0.62
CA ARG A 356 21.62 -21.98 0.21
C ARG A 356 20.53 -21.60 1.22
N ASN A 357 20.65 -20.44 1.89
CA ASN A 357 19.68 -20.00 2.88
C ASN A 357 18.38 -19.53 2.22
N ILE A 358 18.46 -18.97 1.02
CA ILE A 358 17.31 -18.63 0.20
C ILE A 358 16.54 -19.90 -0.16
N GLN A 359 17.21 -20.91 -0.75
CA GLN A 359 16.60 -22.17 -1.13
C GLN A 359 15.98 -22.93 0.06
N LEU A 360 16.64 -22.93 1.23
CA LEU A 360 16.07 -23.55 2.44
C LEU A 360 14.80 -22.87 2.91
N ASN A 361 14.69 -21.57 2.72
CA ASN A 361 13.48 -20.82 3.07
C ASN A 361 12.34 -21.11 2.09
N GLU A 362 12.63 -21.12 0.80
CA GLU A 362 11.67 -21.50 -0.25
C GLU A 362 11.13 -22.90 -0.03
N GLN A 363 12.01 -23.88 0.26
CA GLN A 363 11.60 -25.24 0.60
C GLN A 363 10.76 -25.33 1.87
N LYS A 364 11.03 -24.51 2.90
CA LYS A 364 10.20 -24.46 4.11
C LYS A 364 8.81 -23.92 3.81
N ILE A 365 8.70 -22.92 2.95
CA ILE A 365 7.43 -22.35 2.51
C ILE A 365 6.64 -23.41 1.73
N GLU A 366 7.26 -24.13 0.82
CA GLU A 366 6.62 -25.22 0.08
C GLU A 366 6.19 -26.39 0.98
N LEU A 367 7.05 -26.81 1.91
CA LEU A 367 6.73 -27.88 2.88
C LEU A 367 5.60 -27.47 3.83
N SER A 368 5.55 -26.21 4.24
CA SER A 368 4.44 -25.71 5.06
C SER A 368 3.11 -25.68 4.30
N LYS A 369 3.15 -25.50 2.97
CA LYS A 369 1.96 -25.60 2.10
C LYS A 369 1.51 -27.06 1.88
N THR A 370 2.42 -28.02 1.89
CA THR A 370 2.11 -29.45 1.68
C THR A 370 1.70 -30.19 2.95
N THR A 371 2.28 -29.87 4.10
CA THR A 371 1.91 -30.49 5.40
C THR A 371 0.55 -30.05 5.91
N LYS A 372 0.01 -28.94 5.42
CA LYS A 372 -1.36 -28.48 5.74
C LYS A 372 -2.44 -29.10 4.83
N LYS A 373 -2.07 -29.97 3.89
CA LYS A 373 -3.00 -30.68 2.97
C LYS A 373 -3.29 -32.13 3.40
N GLY A 374 -2.81 -32.56 4.57
CA GLY A 374 -3.04 -33.90 5.15
C GLY A 374 -4.08 -33.86 6.28
#